data_d5d644de5c2658eba0673a9167c79fff
#
_entry.id   d5d644de5c2658eba0673a9167c79fff
#
_cell.length_a   1.000
_cell.length_b   1.000
_cell.length_c   1.000
_cell.angle_alpha   90.00
_cell.angle_beta   90.00
_cell.angle_gamma   90.00
#
_symmetry.space_group_name_H-M   'P 1'
#
loop_
_entity.id
_entity.type
_entity.pdbx_description
1 polymer ?
#
loop_
_entity_poly.entity_id
_entity_poly.type
_entity_poly.pdbx_seq_one_letter_code
_entity_poly.pdbx_strand_id
1 'polypeptide(L)'
;MNNTTSKKSSNFQQALWLGIGQFCTFAMTFVSAAILSRFLDKTEYGTYKQILYIYSTLVTLFLMGLPSAFSYFIPRLERGEQKAFINSLNRILVIIGAIISILLFVFSDLIARILENPELATGLKIAAPFPLLTLPCIGVEGIYTALRETKKLAVYHVVTKIFTLSCIITPVIIFGSNYKYAIYGWGMASFLIFLTAMYMKNKPYTKTEAIKVPNMYREIFTYSTPLLGAFIGGSLISMADQFFISRYYGTSVFADYSNGCLNIPFVIMVTTSIKNVLLPLFSKANADNNIESLLQTYNNAVNKSIVLLVPFITFCFIFSKDIMVFIYGEEYATSSIFFKCFIIRELVDILPYFSVLMALGMSRTYMNIHICGAIYMWLTGWMITSSNLPPYLIVVAGSLLQFAIRGYAVISIYRKHHIPLVNKEITKKMAIVIINCLLCGYLSFIISNLIPGNKVACINLILSGIIYYILLIPSGKIIRINYIESILQVIKKK
;
A
#
# COMPACT_ATOMS: atom_id res chain seq x y z
N MET A 1 -18.40 19.09 39.84
CA MET A 1 -19.27 19.22 38.65
C MET A 1 -18.50 19.99 37.59
N ASN A 2 -17.97 19.32 36.60
CA ASN A 2 -17.54 19.92 35.34
C ASN A 2 -17.74 18.84 34.26
N ASN A 3 -18.97 18.84 33.73
CA ASN A 3 -19.35 18.07 32.55
C ASN A 3 -18.73 18.74 31.31
N THR A 4 -17.51 18.39 30.95
CA THR A 4 -17.03 18.56 29.59
C THR A 4 -17.64 17.45 28.72
N THR A 5 -18.85 17.70 28.23
CA THR A 5 -19.44 16.94 27.12
C THR A 5 -18.52 17.10 25.90
N SER A 6 -17.58 16.17 25.71
CA SER A 6 -16.84 16.07 24.47
C SER A 6 -17.86 15.81 23.34
N LYS A 7 -18.09 16.81 22.51
CA LYS A 7 -18.90 16.70 21.29
C LYS A 7 -18.39 15.47 20.51
N LYS A 8 -19.14 14.36 20.50
CA LYS A 8 -18.81 13.17 19.71
C LYS A 8 -18.60 13.61 18.27
N SER A 9 -17.37 13.54 17.77
CA SER A 9 -17.07 13.88 16.37
C SER A 9 -17.91 13.01 15.45
N SER A 10 -18.45 13.58 14.38
CA SER A 10 -19.27 12.82 13.42
C SER A 10 -18.40 11.72 12.75
N ASN A 11 -19.01 10.64 12.29
CA ASN A 11 -18.30 9.57 11.59
C ASN A 11 -17.52 10.10 10.38
N PHE A 12 -18.05 11.15 9.73
CA PHE A 12 -17.39 11.84 8.62
C PHE A 12 -16.10 12.54 9.08
N GLN A 13 -16.14 13.30 10.18
CA GLN A 13 -14.94 13.97 10.71
C GLN A 13 -13.85 12.96 11.09
N GLN A 14 -14.23 11.81 11.64
CA GLN A 14 -13.29 10.75 11.97
C GLN A 14 -12.62 10.15 10.72
N ALA A 15 -13.41 9.85 9.68
CA ALA A 15 -12.90 9.38 8.40
C ALA A 15 -11.98 10.42 7.72
N LEU A 16 -12.32 11.71 7.81
CA LEU A 16 -11.50 12.79 7.26
C LEU A 16 -10.13 12.85 7.94
N TRP A 17 -10.08 12.81 9.28
CA TRP A 17 -8.82 12.85 10.01
C TRP A 17 -7.95 11.64 9.72
N LEU A 18 -8.54 10.43 9.65
CA LEU A 18 -7.82 9.21 9.25
C LEU A 18 -7.26 9.35 7.84
N GLY A 19 -8.06 9.85 6.90
CA GLY A 19 -7.63 10.08 5.52
C GLY A 19 -6.45 11.07 5.42
N ILE A 20 -6.51 12.19 6.16
CA ILE A 20 -5.41 13.16 6.23
C ILE A 20 -4.15 12.51 6.79
N GLY A 21 -4.25 11.76 7.89
CA GLY A 21 -3.10 11.08 8.49
C GLY A 21 -2.46 10.07 7.54
N GLN A 22 -3.26 9.28 6.84
CA GLN A 22 -2.77 8.32 5.84
C GLN A 22 -2.15 9.02 4.63
N PHE A 23 -2.79 10.06 4.10
CA PHE A 23 -2.25 10.84 2.99
C PHE A 23 -0.88 11.43 3.33
N CYS A 24 -0.74 12.08 4.49
CA CYS A 24 0.55 12.61 4.95
C CYS A 24 1.59 11.49 5.10
N THR A 25 1.21 10.32 5.59
CA THR A 25 2.11 9.16 5.69
C THR A 25 2.64 8.73 4.32
N PHE A 26 1.77 8.61 3.31
CA PHE A 26 2.18 8.28 1.94
C PHE A 26 3.05 9.38 1.32
N ALA A 27 2.63 10.64 1.45
CA ALA A 27 3.38 11.78 0.92
C ALA A 27 4.81 11.84 1.49
N MET A 28 4.97 11.65 2.81
CA MET A 28 6.29 11.66 3.45
C MET A 28 7.16 10.49 3.04
N THR A 29 6.58 9.30 2.83
CA THR A 29 7.33 8.14 2.30
C THR A 29 7.85 8.42 0.88
N PHE A 30 7.03 9.06 0.07
CA PHE A 30 7.37 9.47 -1.29
C PHE A 30 8.50 10.51 -1.31
N VAL A 31 8.37 11.55 -0.48
CA VAL A 31 9.39 12.60 -0.31
C VAL A 31 10.72 12.01 0.18
N SER A 32 10.67 11.08 1.14
CA SER A 32 11.87 10.38 1.62
C SER A 32 12.60 9.65 0.50
N ALA A 33 11.86 8.89 -0.32
CA ALA A 33 12.42 8.14 -1.43
C ALA A 33 13.02 9.08 -2.49
N ALA A 34 12.33 10.18 -2.82
CA ALA A 34 12.78 11.17 -3.79
C ALA A 34 14.07 11.90 -3.34
N ILE A 35 14.20 12.20 -2.06
CA ILE A 35 15.39 12.85 -1.53
C ILE A 35 16.54 11.84 -1.46
N LEU A 36 16.32 10.67 -0.86
CA LEU A 36 17.39 9.68 -0.71
C LEU A 36 17.95 9.20 -2.05
N SER A 37 17.10 9.04 -3.07
CA SER A 37 17.57 8.65 -4.42
C SER A 37 18.48 9.67 -5.11
N ARG A 38 18.45 10.93 -4.66
CA ARG A 38 19.30 12.01 -5.20
C ARG A 38 20.59 12.21 -4.41
N PHE A 39 20.62 11.78 -3.16
CA PHE A 39 21.79 11.93 -2.28
C PHE A 39 22.63 10.65 -2.19
N LEU A 40 22.02 9.48 -2.32
CA LEU A 40 22.72 8.20 -2.35
C LEU A 40 22.99 7.80 -3.80
N ASP A 41 24.14 7.19 -4.06
CA ASP A 41 24.32 6.53 -5.35
C ASP A 41 23.34 5.34 -5.50
N LYS A 42 23.18 4.87 -6.72
CA LYS A 42 22.18 3.87 -7.06
C LYS A 42 22.38 2.53 -6.34
N THR A 43 23.62 2.16 -6.06
CA THR A 43 23.98 0.92 -5.35
C THR A 43 23.71 1.05 -3.85
N GLU A 44 24.09 2.16 -3.25
CA GLU A 44 23.82 2.51 -1.86
C GLU A 44 22.29 2.57 -1.60
N TYR A 45 21.58 3.25 -2.49
CA TYR A 45 20.12 3.33 -2.41
C TYR A 45 19.45 1.96 -2.60
N GLY A 46 19.96 1.14 -3.51
CA GLY A 46 19.50 -0.25 -3.71
C GLY A 46 19.71 -1.10 -2.45
N THR A 47 20.86 -0.99 -1.81
CA THR A 47 21.15 -1.67 -0.54
C THR A 47 20.20 -1.21 0.58
N TYR A 48 19.95 0.10 0.69
CA TYR A 48 18.96 0.64 1.61
C TYR A 48 17.56 0.02 1.35
N LYS A 49 17.14 -0.07 0.09
CA LYS A 49 15.87 -0.68 -0.30
C LYS A 49 15.81 -2.18 0.00
N GLN A 50 16.91 -2.92 -0.19
CA GLN A 50 17.00 -4.34 0.20
C GLN A 50 16.84 -4.53 1.72
N ILE A 51 17.42 -3.67 2.55
CA ILE A 51 17.23 -3.71 4.00
C ILE A 51 15.74 -3.50 4.36
N LEU A 52 15.09 -2.51 3.76
CA LEU A 52 13.64 -2.28 3.95
C LEU A 52 12.81 -3.47 3.49
N TYR A 53 13.18 -4.09 2.38
CA TYR A 53 12.53 -5.29 1.85
C TYR A 53 12.59 -6.45 2.86
N ILE A 54 13.78 -6.82 3.32
CA ILE A 54 13.95 -7.92 4.28
C ILE A 54 13.21 -7.62 5.59
N TYR A 55 13.37 -6.41 6.11
CA TYR A 55 12.68 -5.96 7.32
C TYR A 55 11.16 -6.10 7.18
N SER A 56 10.57 -5.53 6.12
CA SER A 56 9.12 -5.55 5.91
C SER A 56 8.58 -6.95 5.66
N THR A 57 9.35 -7.81 5.00
CA THR A 57 9.04 -9.22 4.75
C THR A 57 8.90 -9.97 6.08
N LEU A 58 9.91 -9.91 6.94
CA LEU A 58 9.87 -10.59 8.25
C LEU A 58 8.73 -10.04 9.12
N VAL A 59 8.60 -8.72 9.22
CA VAL A 59 7.51 -8.10 9.97
C VAL A 59 6.15 -8.59 9.47
N THR A 60 5.92 -8.62 8.17
CA THR A 60 4.64 -9.06 7.58
C THR A 60 4.35 -10.52 7.87
N LEU A 61 5.36 -11.41 7.77
CA LEU A 61 5.22 -12.84 8.02
C LEU A 61 4.92 -13.14 9.50
N PHE A 62 5.56 -12.43 10.42
CA PHE A 62 5.43 -12.70 11.85
C PHE A 62 4.25 -11.98 12.53
N LEU A 63 3.74 -10.89 11.95
CA LEU A 63 2.61 -10.14 12.55
C LEU A 63 1.27 -10.87 12.50
N MET A 64 1.08 -11.83 11.61
CA MET A 64 -0.04 -12.79 11.62
C MET A 64 -1.45 -12.15 11.78
N GLY A 65 -1.68 -10.94 11.30
CA GLY A 65 -2.96 -10.25 11.47
C GLY A 65 -3.22 -9.68 12.88
N LEU A 66 -2.26 -9.75 13.79
CA LEU A 66 -2.35 -9.18 15.15
C LEU A 66 -2.75 -7.69 15.20
N PRO A 67 -2.35 -6.83 14.26
CA PRO A 67 -2.81 -5.44 14.25
C PRO A 67 -4.32 -5.30 14.22
N SER A 68 -5.02 -6.19 13.52
CA SER A 68 -6.49 -6.17 13.43
C SER A 68 -7.18 -6.52 14.76
N ALA A 69 -6.49 -7.23 15.65
CA ALA A 69 -7.02 -7.59 16.96
C ALA A 69 -7.32 -6.36 17.82
N PHE A 70 -6.53 -5.27 17.73
CA PHE A 70 -6.83 -4.04 18.47
C PHE A 70 -8.21 -3.48 18.11
N SER A 71 -8.51 -3.38 16.83
CA SER A 71 -9.81 -2.86 16.35
C SER A 71 -10.96 -3.81 16.61
N TYR A 72 -10.70 -5.12 16.71
CA TYR A 72 -11.71 -6.12 16.97
C TYR A 72 -12.07 -6.23 18.46
N PHE A 73 -11.09 -6.35 19.35
CA PHE A 73 -11.34 -6.60 20.77
C PHE A 73 -11.68 -5.35 21.58
N ILE A 74 -10.97 -4.22 21.35
CA ILE A 74 -11.13 -3.02 22.18
C ILE A 74 -12.59 -2.54 22.29
N PRO A 75 -13.39 -2.47 21.21
CA PRO A 75 -14.78 -2.02 21.33
C PRO A 75 -15.71 -2.99 22.08
N ARG A 76 -15.27 -4.25 22.31
CA ARG A 76 -16.05 -5.34 22.92
C ARG A 76 -15.74 -5.56 24.39
N LEU A 77 -14.65 -5.00 24.89
CA LEU A 77 -14.13 -5.19 26.23
C LEU A 77 -14.45 -3.98 27.13
N GLU A 78 -14.57 -4.19 28.43
CA GLU A 78 -14.64 -3.12 29.41
C GLU A 78 -13.28 -2.47 29.65
N ARG A 79 -13.23 -1.26 30.21
CA ARG A 79 -11.97 -0.50 30.33
C ARG A 79 -10.83 -1.22 31.03
N GLY A 80 -11.12 -1.96 32.10
CA GLY A 80 -10.12 -2.76 32.83
C GLY A 80 -9.60 -3.93 31.97
N GLU A 81 -10.50 -4.59 31.26
CA GLU A 81 -10.19 -5.67 30.32
C GLU A 81 -9.41 -5.16 29.10
N GLN A 82 -9.78 -3.96 28.56
CA GLN A 82 -9.03 -3.32 27.46
C GLN A 82 -7.57 -3.11 27.86
N LYS A 83 -7.29 -2.65 29.08
CA LYS A 83 -5.92 -2.48 29.60
C LYS A 83 -5.18 -3.81 29.66
N ALA A 84 -5.82 -4.85 30.18
CA ALA A 84 -5.23 -6.20 30.23
C ALA A 84 -4.96 -6.76 28.83
N PHE A 85 -5.90 -6.60 27.90
CA PHE A 85 -5.76 -6.98 26.50
C PHE A 85 -4.58 -6.26 25.82
N ILE A 86 -4.49 -4.93 25.96
CA ILE A 86 -3.41 -4.12 25.37
C ILE A 86 -2.06 -4.57 25.92
N ASN A 87 -1.97 -4.82 27.23
CA ASN A 87 -0.74 -5.30 27.84
C ASN A 87 -0.35 -6.70 27.33
N SER A 88 -1.32 -7.61 27.19
CA SER A 88 -1.09 -8.96 26.68
C SER A 88 -0.62 -8.94 25.22
N LEU A 89 -1.30 -8.15 24.37
CA LEU A 89 -0.93 -8.03 22.96
C LEU A 89 0.42 -7.31 22.80
N ASN A 90 0.73 -6.31 23.63
CA ASN A 90 2.06 -5.69 23.64
C ASN A 90 3.17 -6.69 23.97
N ARG A 91 2.96 -7.59 24.95
CA ARG A 91 3.95 -8.64 25.26
C ARG A 91 4.19 -9.54 24.06
N ILE A 92 3.12 -9.96 23.35
CA ILE A 92 3.25 -10.75 22.11
C ILE A 92 4.08 -9.98 21.09
N LEU A 93 3.77 -8.70 20.85
CA LEU A 93 4.49 -7.87 19.87
C LEU A 93 5.97 -7.67 20.24
N VAL A 94 6.28 -7.51 21.53
CA VAL A 94 7.67 -7.44 22.02
C VAL A 94 8.40 -8.76 21.77
N ILE A 95 7.77 -9.91 22.08
CA ILE A 95 8.35 -11.24 21.86
C ILE A 95 8.62 -11.45 20.36
N ILE A 96 7.64 -11.16 19.50
CA ILE A 96 7.80 -11.25 18.05
C ILE A 96 8.91 -10.30 17.58
N GLY A 97 8.93 -9.06 18.08
CA GLY A 97 9.99 -8.10 17.79
C GLY A 97 11.38 -8.62 18.16
N ALA A 98 11.51 -9.22 19.34
CA ALA A 98 12.77 -9.85 19.77
C ALA A 98 13.18 -11.02 18.85
N ILE A 99 12.23 -11.89 18.48
CA ILE A 99 12.49 -13.00 17.57
C ILE A 99 13.00 -12.47 16.21
N ILE A 100 12.30 -11.49 15.61
CA ILE A 100 12.73 -10.91 14.32
C ILE A 100 14.08 -10.22 14.46
N SER A 101 14.33 -9.51 15.57
CA SER A 101 15.61 -8.86 15.85
C SER A 101 16.76 -9.87 15.90
N ILE A 102 16.58 -10.99 16.58
CA ILE A 102 17.55 -12.08 16.66
C ILE A 102 17.77 -12.70 15.26
N LEU A 103 16.69 -12.97 14.52
CA LEU A 103 16.77 -13.52 13.16
C LEU A 103 17.54 -12.58 12.23
N LEU A 104 17.25 -11.27 12.25
CA LEU A 104 17.95 -10.28 11.43
C LEU A 104 19.45 -10.24 11.76
N PHE A 105 19.80 -10.30 13.05
CA PHE A 105 21.19 -10.26 13.49
C PHE A 105 21.96 -11.52 13.13
N VAL A 106 21.42 -12.70 13.50
CA VAL A 106 22.07 -13.99 13.33
C VAL A 106 22.17 -14.39 11.86
N PHE A 107 21.11 -14.18 11.08
CA PHE A 107 21.07 -14.58 9.67
C PHE A 107 21.48 -13.47 8.70
N SER A 108 21.97 -12.32 9.18
CA SER A 108 22.41 -11.21 8.34
C SER A 108 23.39 -11.61 7.25
N ASP A 109 24.43 -12.37 7.61
CA ASP A 109 25.47 -12.81 6.68
C ASP A 109 24.94 -13.86 5.68
N LEU A 110 24.03 -14.74 6.12
CA LEU A 110 23.36 -15.70 5.24
C LEU A 110 22.47 -15.00 4.23
N ILE A 111 21.65 -14.04 4.70
CA ILE A 111 20.75 -13.25 3.83
C ILE A 111 21.57 -12.46 2.81
N ALA A 112 22.68 -11.84 3.24
CA ALA A 112 23.58 -11.10 2.36
C ALA A 112 24.21 -12.00 1.28
N ARG A 113 24.58 -13.23 1.61
CA ARG A 113 25.06 -14.23 0.63
C ARG A 113 23.94 -14.65 -0.34
N ILE A 114 22.74 -14.92 0.17
CA ILE A 114 21.60 -15.32 -0.67
C ILE A 114 21.25 -14.19 -1.66
N LEU A 115 21.31 -12.92 -1.25
CA LEU A 115 20.99 -11.78 -2.10
C LEU A 115 22.19 -11.19 -2.84
N GLU A 116 23.37 -11.83 -2.75
CA GLU A 116 24.61 -11.43 -3.42
C GLU A 116 25.02 -9.97 -3.16
N ASN A 117 24.74 -9.47 -1.96
CA ASN A 117 25.13 -8.14 -1.53
C ASN A 117 25.84 -8.19 -0.15
N PRO A 118 27.18 -8.15 -0.10
CA PRO A 118 27.93 -8.20 1.17
C PRO A 118 27.60 -7.01 2.12
N GLU A 119 27.37 -5.82 1.58
CA GLU A 119 27.05 -4.63 2.38
C GLU A 119 25.71 -4.78 3.13
N LEU A 120 24.80 -5.60 2.61
CA LEU A 120 23.52 -5.89 3.24
C LEU A 120 23.67 -6.48 4.65
N ALA A 121 24.71 -7.29 4.90
CA ALA A 121 24.96 -7.88 6.22
C ALA A 121 25.14 -6.81 7.30
N THR A 122 25.95 -5.81 7.02
CA THR A 122 26.17 -4.69 7.94
C THR A 122 24.89 -3.90 8.18
N GLY A 123 24.15 -3.59 7.11
CA GLY A 123 22.89 -2.87 7.22
C GLY A 123 21.82 -3.63 8.02
N LEU A 124 21.71 -4.95 7.84
CA LEU A 124 20.79 -5.79 8.60
C LEU A 124 21.17 -5.88 10.08
N LYS A 125 22.45 -5.97 10.42
CA LYS A 125 22.94 -5.93 11.81
C LYS A 125 22.58 -4.61 12.50
N ILE A 126 22.73 -3.47 11.81
CA ILE A 126 22.33 -2.15 12.33
C ILE A 126 20.80 -2.07 12.50
N ALA A 127 20.04 -2.59 11.54
CA ALA A 127 18.58 -2.58 11.60
C ALA A 127 17.97 -3.65 12.54
N ALA A 128 18.77 -4.60 13.00
CA ALA A 128 18.30 -5.72 13.83
C ALA A 128 17.51 -5.32 15.08
N PRO A 129 17.81 -4.25 15.84
CA PRO A 129 16.99 -3.85 16.99
C PRO A 129 15.66 -3.18 16.63
N PHE A 130 15.43 -2.80 15.38
CA PHE A 130 14.25 -2.00 15.01
C PHE A 130 12.92 -2.72 15.18
N PRO A 131 12.75 -4.03 14.87
CA PRO A 131 11.51 -4.75 15.13
C PRO A 131 11.06 -4.67 16.58
N LEU A 132 12.00 -4.75 17.52
CA LEU A 132 11.73 -4.65 18.95
C LEU A 132 11.15 -3.27 19.33
N LEU A 133 11.55 -2.21 18.64
CA LEU A 133 11.08 -0.84 18.87
C LEU A 133 9.77 -0.55 18.11
N THR A 134 9.65 -1.03 16.88
CA THR A 134 8.56 -0.62 15.98
C THR A 134 7.30 -1.46 16.14
N LEU A 135 7.41 -2.77 16.41
CA LEU A 135 6.23 -3.62 16.56
C LEU A 135 5.32 -3.20 17.71
N PRO A 136 5.81 -2.89 18.91
CA PRO A 136 4.96 -2.40 19.99
C PRO A 136 4.21 -1.11 19.64
N CYS A 137 4.67 -0.30 18.66
CA CYS A 137 3.99 0.92 18.26
C CYS A 137 2.68 0.68 17.50
N ILE A 138 2.50 -0.50 16.89
CA ILE A 138 1.39 -0.81 15.97
C ILE A 138 0.01 -0.62 16.60
N GLY A 139 -0.15 -0.84 17.89
CA GLY A 139 -1.45 -0.73 18.56
C GLY A 139 -2.03 0.68 18.69
N VAL A 140 -1.23 1.74 18.49
CA VAL A 140 -1.71 3.13 18.64
C VAL A 140 -2.89 3.40 17.72
N GLU A 141 -2.80 3.01 16.43
CA GLU A 141 -3.86 3.22 15.44
C GLU A 141 -5.16 2.53 15.85
N GLY A 142 -5.09 1.24 16.21
CA GLY A 142 -6.27 0.47 16.60
C GLY A 142 -6.94 1.00 17.87
N ILE A 143 -6.15 1.41 18.88
CA ILE A 143 -6.64 1.97 20.14
C ILE A 143 -7.36 3.29 19.90
N TYR A 144 -6.71 4.26 19.22
CA TYR A 144 -7.29 5.60 19.04
C TYR A 144 -8.46 5.61 18.06
N THR A 145 -8.48 4.68 17.10
CA THR A 145 -9.64 4.45 16.22
C THR A 145 -10.82 3.90 17.01
N ALA A 146 -10.60 2.89 17.86
CA ALA A 146 -11.64 2.31 18.70
C ALA A 146 -12.20 3.34 19.72
N LEU A 147 -11.35 4.21 20.26
CA LEU A 147 -11.74 5.31 21.16
C LEU A 147 -12.38 6.50 20.43
N ARG A 148 -12.44 6.48 19.09
CA ARG A 148 -12.93 7.59 18.25
C ARG A 148 -12.14 8.90 18.42
N GLU A 149 -10.86 8.82 18.76
CA GLU A 149 -9.96 9.96 18.90
C GLU A 149 -9.05 10.13 17.67
N THR A 150 -9.63 10.05 16.47
CA THR A 150 -8.91 10.01 15.18
C THR A 150 -8.13 11.30 14.88
N LYS A 151 -8.51 12.46 15.45
CA LYS A 151 -7.73 13.69 15.34
C LYS A 151 -6.36 13.55 16.02
N LYS A 152 -6.31 12.97 17.23
CA LYS A 152 -5.03 12.73 17.93
C LYS A 152 -4.16 11.74 17.15
N LEU A 153 -4.79 10.72 16.57
CA LEU A 153 -4.11 9.76 15.72
C LEU A 153 -3.52 10.41 14.46
N ALA A 154 -4.27 11.29 13.78
CA ALA A 154 -3.78 12.01 12.60
C ALA A 154 -2.56 12.88 12.95
N VAL A 155 -2.63 13.64 14.05
CA VAL A 155 -1.48 14.43 14.54
C VAL A 155 -0.27 13.54 14.84
N TYR A 156 -0.48 12.41 15.51
CA TYR A 156 0.58 11.43 15.77
C TYR A 156 1.23 10.94 14.48
N HIS A 157 0.44 10.55 13.46
CA HIS A 157 0.97 10.11 12.18
C HIS A 157 1.78 11.21 11.48
N VAL A 158 1.27 12.43 11.42
CA VAL A 158 1.97 13.55 10.77
C VAL A 158 3.30 13.85 11.48
N VAL A 159 3.26 14.02 12.81
CA VAL A 159 4.43 14.37 13.60
C VAL A 159 5.50 13.27 13.52
N THR A 160 5.11 12.02 13.72
CA THR A 160 6.06 10.89 13.68
C THR A 160 6.66 10.71 12.29
N LYS A 161 5.90 10.95 11.22
CA LYS A 161 6.41 10.82 9.86
C LYS A 161 7.37 11.95 9.47
N ILE A 162 7.03 13.21 9.80
CA ILE A 162 7.95 14.34 9.60
C ILE A 162 9.25 14.10 10.39
N PHE A 163 9.13 13.66 11.64
CA PHE A 163 10.28 13.37 12.47
C PHE A 163 11.14 12.24 11.90
N THR A 164 10.52 11.13 11.47
CA THR A 164 11.23 10.01 10.80
C THR A 164 11.97 10.50 9.56
N LEU A 165 11.29 11.28 8.72
CA LEU A 165 11.86 11.86 7.51
C LEU A 165 13.11 12.69 7.83
N SER A 166 12.99 13.60 8.80
CA SER A 166 14.12 14.45 9.22
C SER A 166 15.29 13.62 9.76
N CYS A 167 15.01 12.62 10.61
CA CYS A 167 16.04 11.76 11.16
C CYS A 167 16.78 10.91 10.11
N ILE A 168 16.07 10.48 9.06
CA ILE A 168 16.68 9.67 7.98
C ILE A 168 17.52 10.56 7.05
N ILE A 169 16.98 11.72 6.66
CA ILE A 169 17.58 12.57 5.62
C ILE A 169 18.74 13.41 6.18
N THR A 170 18.58 14.02 7.35
CA THR A 170 19.57 14.94 7.90
C THR A 170 20.96 14.31 8.03
N PRO A 171 21.13 13.08 8.57
CA PRO A 171 22.45 12.45 8.64
C PRO A 171 23.07 12.19 7.26
N VAL A 172 22.28 11.81 6.25
CA VAL A 172 22.75 11.58 4.89
C VAL A 172 23.30 12.88 4.26
N ILE A 173 22.60 14.00 4.49
CA ILE A 173 23.04 15.30 3.97
C ILE A 173 24.31 15.80 4.67
N ILE A 174 24.42 15.62 6.00
CA ILE A 174 25.50 16.19 6.80
C ILE A 174 26.77 15.33 6.73
N PHE A 175 26.63 14.00 6.84
CA PHE A 175 27.78 13.09 6.98
C PHE A 175 28.19 12.40 5.67
N GLY A 176 27.39 12.57 4.60
CA GLY A 176 27.72 12.06 3.27
C GLY A 176 26.83 10.93 2.77
N SER A 177 27.03 10.57 1.51
CA SER A 177 26.21 9.66 0.72
C SER A 177 26.43 8.19 1.09
N ASN A 178 26.06 7.78 2.31
CA ASN A 178 26.14 6.37 2.70
C ASN A 178 24.81 5.92 3.32
N TYR A 179 24.29 4.78 2.87
CA TYR A 179 23.03 4.20 3.34
C TYR A 179 23.00 3.95 4.86
N LYS A 180 24.18 3.72 5.48
CA LYS A 180 24.28 3.46 6.93
C LYS A 180 23.76 4.63 7.74
N TYR A 181 24.01 5.86 7.28
CA TYR A 181 23.49 7.06 7.96
C TYR A 181 21.95 7.13 7.91
N ALA A 182 21.34 6.74 6.80
CA ALA A 182 19.88 6.64 6.70
C ALA A 182 19.32 5.59 7.69
N ILE A 183 20.01 4.44 7.84
CA ILE A 183 19.60 3.38 8.77
C ILE A 183 19.77 3.84 10.22
N TYR A 184 20.90 4.48 10.58
CA TYR A 184 21.07 5.03 11.93
C TYR A 184 19.99 6.07 12.25
N GLY A 185 19.68 6.96 11.31
CA GLY A 185 18.57 7.93 11.45
C GLY A 185 17.23 7.27 11.65
N TRP A 186 16.95 6.18 10.92
CA TRP A 186 15.73 5.39 11.11
C TRP A 186 15.69 4.74 12.50
N GLY A 187 16.79 4.22 13.00
CA GLY A 187 16.92 3.66 14.36
C GLY A 187 16.63 4.69 15.45
N MET A 188 17.21 5.88 15.33
CA MET A 188 16.97 7.00 16.26
C MET A 188 15.49 7.41 16.26
N ALA A 189 14.90 7.55 15.07
CA ALA A 189 13.47 7.85 14.94
C ALA A 189 12.61 6.75 15.57
N SER A 190 12.93 5.47 15.32
CA SER A 190 12.19 4.34 15.87
C SER A 190 12.19 4.32 17.40
N PHE A 191 13.31 4.65 18.03
CA PHE A 191 13.43 4.72 19.48
C PHE A 191 12.55 5.82 20.08
N LEU A 192 12.57 7.02 19.53
CA LEU A 192 11.76 8.13 20.03
C LEU A 192 10.26 7.94 19.75
N ILE A 193 9.93 7.33 18.59
CA ILE A 193 8.54 6.95 18.27
C ILE A 193 8.05 5.86 19.23
N PHE A 194 8.90 4.91 19.60
CA PHE A 194 8.55 3.89 20.60
C PHE A 194 8.17 4.52 21.94
N LEU A 195 8.95 5.47 22.44
CA LEU A 195 8.63 6.17 23.69
C LEU A 195 7.30 6.91 23.61
N THR A 196 7.06 7.65 22.52
CA THR A 196 5.80 8.37 22.31
C THR A 196 4.61 7.44 22.11
N ALA A 197 4.78 6.31 21.42
CA ALA A 197 3.76 5.30 21.23
C ALA A 197 3.37 4.64 22.56
N MET A 198 4.35 4.28 23.39
CA MET A 198 4.10 3.70 24.72
C MET A 198 3.35 4.69 25.64
N TYR A 199 3.74 5.96 25.62
CA TYR A 199 3.00 7.01 26.34
C TYR A 199 1.56 7.11 25.85
N MET A 200 1.34 7.19 24.55
CA MET A 200 -0.01 7.31 23.96
C MET A 200 -0.88 6.09 24.28
N LYS A 201 -0.35 4.88 24.17
CA LYS A 201 -1.10 3.64 24.48
C LYS A 201 -1.55 3.56 25.94
N ASN A 202 -0.73 4.03 26.86
CA ASN A 202 -1.02 3.97 28.30
C ASN A 202 -1.90 5.14 28.77
N LYS A 203 -1.81 6.31 28.13
CA LYS A 203 -2.51 7.53 28.54
C LYS A 203 -4.02 7.37 28.75
N PRO A 204 -4.80 6.69 27.88
CA PRO A 204 -6.24 6.50 28.09
C PRO A 204 -6.57 5.62 29.30
N TYR A 205 -5.61 4.83 29.80
CA TYR A 205 -5.78 3.80 30.85
C TYR A 205 -4.97 4.06 32.12
N THR A 206 -4.43 5.26 32.32
CA THR A 206 -3.59 5.59 33.49
C THR A 206 -4.30 5.40 34.81
N LYS A 207 -5.61 5.70 34.87
CA LYS A 207 -6.44 5.58 36.07
C LYS A 207 -7.26 4.28 36.13
N THR A 208 -6.99 3.32 35.26
CA THR A 208 -7.74 2.07 35.14
C THR A 208 -6.86 0.93 35.60
N GLU A 209 -7.36 0.07 36.49
CA GLU A 209 -6.69 -1.18 36.83
C GLU A 209 -6.92 -2.23 35.77
N ALA A 210 -5.92 -3.09 35.53
CA ALA A 210 -6.03 -4.15 34.56
C ALA A 210 -6.78 -5.34 35.15
N ILE A 211 -7.92 -5.69 34.57
CA ILE A 211 -8.74 -6.84 34.96
C ILE A 211 -8.34 -8.01 34.07
N LYS A 212 -7.85 -9.10 34.67
CA LYS A 212 -7.49 -10.32 33.94
C LYS A 212 -8.71 -10.92 33.25
N VAL A 213 -8.60 -11.11 31.93
CA VAL A 213 -9.58 -11.87 31.15
C VAL A 213 -9.05 -13.29 30.98
N PRO A 214 -9.81 -14.31 31.42
CA PRO A 214 -9.40 -15.71 31.24
C PRO A 214 -9.18 -16.02 29.77
N ASN A 215 -8.17 -16.83 29.48
CA ASN A 215 -7.87 -17.30 28.12
C ASN A 215 -7.59 -16.21 27.04
N MET A 216 -7.27 -14.98 27.42
CA MET A 216 -7.03 -13.86 26.50
C MET A 216 -6.03 -14.19 25.38
N TYR A 217 -4.92 -14.85 25.70
CA TYR A 217 -3.94 -15.25 24.67
C TYR A 217 -4.54 -16.24 23.68
N ARG A 218 -5.32 -17.21 24.14
CA ARG A 218 -5.98 -18.18 23.28
C ARG A 218 -6.97 -17.50 22.34
N GLU A 219 -7.73 -16.53 22.82
CA GLU A 219 -8.68 -15.76 21.99
C GLU A 219 -7.95 -14.93 20.94
N ILE A 220 -6.84 -14.25 21.29
CA ILE A 220 -6.03 -13.49 20.36
C ILE A 220 -5.51 -14.41 19.24
N PHE A 221 -4.94 -15.56 19.57
CA PHE A 221 -4.42 -16.49 18.56
C PHE A 221 -5.53 -17.15 17.76
N THR A 222 -6.65 -17.53 18.36
CA THR A 222 -7.81 -18.10 17.64
C THR A 222 -8.38 -17.10 16.62
N TYR A 223 -8.37 -15.82 16.95
CA TYR A 223 -8.79 -14.76 16.01
C TYR A 223 -7.76 -14.54 14.90
N SER A 224 -6.47 -14.51 15.23
CA SER A 224 -5.41 -14.12 14.30
C SER A 224 -4.97 -15.25 13.36
N THR A 225 -5.00 -16.52 13.81
CA THR A 225 -4.53 -17.68 13.02
C THR A 225 -5.28 -17.88 11.68
N PRO A 226 -6.61 -17.78 11.59
CA PRO A 226 -7.31 -17.91 10.30
C PRO A 226 -6.95 -16.79 9.31
N LEU A 227 -6.62 -15.60 9.79
CA LEU A 227 -6.20 -14.49 8.95
C LEU A 227 -4.82 -14.72 8.35
N LEU A 228 -3.96 -15.48 9.02
CA LEU A 228 -2.60 -15.78 8.62
C LEU A 228 -2.54 -16.44 7.22
N GLY A 229 -3.38 -17.44 6.96
CA GLY A 229 -3.37 -18.15 5.67
C GLY A 229 -3.66 -17.24 4.47
N ALA A 230 -4.61 -16.31 4.63
CA ALA A 230 -4.95 -15.35 3.58
C ALA A 230 -3.83 -14.31 3.37
N PHE A 231 -3.17 -13.88 4.46
CA PHE A 231 -2.06 -12.92 4.38
C PHE A 231 -0.79 -13.54 3.80
N ILE A 232 -0.46 -14.79 4.12
CA ILE A 232 0.74 -15.48 3.59
C ILE A 232 0.68 -15.56 2.07
N GLY A 233 -0.44 -16.00 1.48
CA GLY A 233 -0.56 -16.13 0.02
C GLY A 233 -0.32 -14.80 -0.70
N GLY A 234 -0.95 -13.71 -0.22
CA GLY A 234 -0.76 -12.37 -0.79
C GLY A 234 0.67 -11.84 -0.60
N SER A 235 1.27 -12.09 0.56
CA SER A 235 2.64 -11.68 0.85
C SER A 235 3.66 -12.42 -0.02
N LEU A 236 3.50 -13.73 -0.23
CA LEU A 236 4.39 -14.51 -1.06
C LEU A 236 4.38 -14.06 -2.53
N ILE A 237 3.25 -13.57 -3.05
CA ILE A 237 3.19 -12.95 -4.39
C ILE A 237 4.06 -11.70 -4.42
N SER A 238 3.92 -10.81 -3.44
CA SER A 238 4.66 -9.54 -3.38
C SER A 238 6.15 -9.72 -3.03
N MET A 239 6.53 -10.86 -2.45
CA MET A 239 7.92 -11.18 -2.11
C MET A 239 8.67 -11.78 -3.29
N ALA A 240 7.98 -12.47 -4.19
CA ALA A 240 8.63 -13.19 -5.28
C ALA A 240 9.38 -12.26 -6.23
N ASP A 241 8.73 -11.19 -6.71
CA ASP A 241 9.36 -10.23 -7.61
C ASP A 241 10.54 -9.50 -6.93
N GLN A 242 10.38 -9.10 -5.68
CA GLN A 242 11.46 -8.49 -4.89
C GLN A 242 12.64 -9.44 -4.69
N PHE A 243 12.37 -10.72 -4.39
CA PHE A 243 13.41 -11.71 -4.21
C PHE A 243 14.22 -11.94 -5.49
N PHE A 244 13.54 -12.26 -6.60
CA PHE A 244 14.22 -12.59 -7.85
C PHE A 244 15.00 -11.39 -8.42
N ILE A 245 14.44 -10.18 -8.36
CA ILE A 245 15.13 -9.00 -8.86
C ILE A 245 16.33 -8.67 -7.95
N SER A 246 16.15 -8.72 -6.63
CA SER A 246 17.22 -8.48 -5.67
C SER A 246 18.37 -9.46 -5.81
N ARG A 247 18.06 -10.76 -5.99
CA ARG A 247 19.04 -11.85 -6.02
C ARG A 247 19.83 -11.91 -7.33
N TYR A 248 19.14 -11.78 -8.48
CA TYR A 248 19.71 -12.14 -9.78
C TYR A 248 20.13 -10.95 -10.64
N TYR A 249 19.67 -9.73 -10.32
CA TYR A 249 19.94 -8.56 -11.16
C TYR A 249 20.74 -7.45 -10.43
N GLY A 250 21.05 -7.66 -9.16
CA GLY A 250 21.89 -6.77 -8.37
C GLY A 250 21.17 -5.53 -7.79
N THR A 251 21.88 -4.81 -6.93
CA THR A 251 21.36 -3.70 -6.12
C THR A 251 20.89 -2.51 -6.94
N SER A 252 21.62 -2.15 -8.01
CA SER A 252 21.27 -1.03 -8.88
C SER A 252 19.94 -1.27 -9.61
N VAL A 253 19.70 -2.49 -10.13
CA VAL A 253 18.44 -2.84 -10.77
C VAL A 253 17.32 -2.94 -9.72
N PHE A 254 17.63 -3.41 -8.52
CA PHE A 254 16.67 -3.44 -7.42
C PHE A 254 16.24 -2.03 -6.99
N ALA A 255 17.12 -1.04 -7.08
CA ALA A 255 16.79 0.37 -6.87
C ALA A 255 15.78 0.86 -7.93
N ASP A 256 16.03 0.58 -9.22
CA ASP A 256 15.10 0.91 -10.31
C ASP A 256 13.73 0.26 -10.12
N TYR A 257 13.73 -1.04 -9.83
CA TYR A 257 12.51 -1.77 -9.53
C TYR A 257 11.75 -1.17 -8.35
N SER A 258 12.44 -0.90 -7.23
CA SER A 258 11.81 -0.37 -6.02
C SER A 258 11.18 1.01 -6.22
N ASN A 259 11.74 1.83 -7.10
CA ASN A 259 11.20 3.12 -7.47
C ASN A 259 10.09 3.00 -8.52
N GLY A 260 10.26 2.11 -9.50
CA GLY A 260 9.26 1.88 -10.54
C GLY A 260 8.00 1.18 -10.05
N CYS A 261 8.14 0.19 -9.15
CA CYS A 261 7.01 -0.58 -8.62
C CYS A 261 6.39 0.07 -7.37
N LEU A 262 6.25 1.38 -7.38
CA LEU A 262 5.61 2.10 -6.29
C LEU A 262 4.09 2.13 -6.43
N ASN A 263 3.42 1.97 -5.32
CA ASN A 263 1.97 2.14 -5.25
C ASN A 263 1.62 3.64 -5.30
N ILE A 264 0.71 4.01 -6.19
CA ILE A 264 0.31 5.41 -6.34
C ILE A 264 -0.71 5.79 -5.27
N PRO A 265 -0.41 6.78 -4.39
CA PRO A 265 -1.27 7.13 -3.26
C PRO A 265 -2.72 7.44 -3.66
N PHE A 266 -2.91 8.17 -4.76
CA PHE A 266 -4.24 8.52 -5.25
C PHE A 266 -5.08 7.30 -5.62
N VAL A 267 -4.50 6.32 -6.32
CA VAL A 267 -5.21 5.10 -6.72
C VAL A 267 -5.59 4.28 -5.48
N ILE A 268 -4.66 4.11 -4.53
CA ILE A 268 -4.91 3.39 -3.28
C ILE A 268 -6.03 4.06 -2.48
N MET A 269 -6.00 5.38 -2.33
CA MET A 269 -7.03 6.11 -1.57
C MET A 269 -8.42 5.89 -2.16
N VAL A 270 -8.56 5.98 -3.48
CA VAL A 270 -9.84 5.79 -4.17
C VAL A 270 -10.30 4.34 -4.05
N THR A 271 -9.45 3.38 -4.38
CA THR A 271 -9.81 1.95 -4.38
C THR A 271 -10.12 1.43 -2.97
N THR A 272 -9.35 1.84 -1.97
CA THR A 272 -9.58 1.45 -0.56
C THR A 272 -10.87 2.06 -0.02
N SER A 273 -11.14 3.33 -0.34
CA SER A 273 -12.40 3.99 0.05
C SER A 273 -13.61 3.27 -0.55
N ILE A 274 -13.54 2.89 -1.82
CA ILE A 274 -14.60 2.14 -2.49
C ILE A 274 -14.77 0.76 -1.85
N LYS A 275 -13.69 0.01 -1.61
CA LYS A 275 -13.72 -1.32 -0.97
C LYS A 275 -14.37 -1.27 0.41
N ASN A 276 -14.03 -0.27 1.23
CA ASN A 276 -14.56 -0.11 2.59
C ASN A 276 -16.05 0.23 2.62
N VAL A 277 -16.54 1.00 1.65
CA VAL A 277 -17.96 1.34 1.53
C VAL A 277 -18.77 0.18 0.94
N LEU A 278 -18.22 -0.52 -0.05
CA LEU A 278 -18.95 -1.55 -0.77
C LEU A 278 -19.12 -2.84 0.05
N LEU A 279 -18.16 -3.22 0.86
CA LEU A 279 -18.22 -4.49 1.61
C LEU A 279 -19.47 -4.61 2.51
N PRO A 280 -19.84 -3.62 3.35
CA PRO A 280 -21.07 -3.67 4.13
C PRO A 280 -22.33 -3.67 3.26
N LEU A 281 -22.33 -2.88 2.17
CA LEU A 281 -23.48 -2.80 1.25
C LEU A 281 -23.74 -4.13 0.55
N PHE A 282 -22.68 -4.78 0.07
CA PHE A 282 -22.78 -6.10 -0.55
C PHE A 282 -23.19 -7.17 0.43
N SER A 283 -22.67 -7.13 1.67
CA SER A 283 -23.05 -8.07 2.72
C SER A 283 -24.53 -7.94 3.07
N LYS A 284 -25.05 -6.71 3.14
CA LYS A 284 -26.49 -6.46 3.35
C LYS A 284 -27.33 -6.95 2.17
N ALA A 285 -26.97 -6.58 0.95
CA ALA A 285 -27.70 -7.00 -0.24
C ALA A 285 -27.74 -8.54 -0.39
N ASN A 286 -26.64 -9.22 -0.03
CA ASN A 286 -26.59 -10.68 0.00
C ASN A 286 -27.48 -11.27 1.10
N ALA A 287 -27.52 -10.69 2.30
CA ALA A 287 -28.39 -11.13 3.38
C ALA A 287 -29.89 -10.95 3.03
N ASP A 288 -30.20 -9.87 2.32
CA ASP A 288 -31.54 -9.56 1.85
C ASP A 288 -31.90 -10.32 0.56
N ASN A 289 -31.03 -11.20 0.03
CA ASN A 289 -31.12 -11.89 -1.25
C ASN A 289 -31.44 -10.95 -2.45
N ASN A 290 -31.01 -9.71 -2.36
CA ASN A 290 -31.26 -8.68 -3.38
C ASN A 290 -30.04 -8.52 -4.31
N ILE A 291 -29.90 -9.45 -5.27
CA ILE A 291 -28.80 -9.47 -6.24
C ILE A 291 -28.83 -8.24 -7.16
N GLU A 292 -30.02 -7.73 -7.47
CA GLU A 292 -30.16 -6.56 -8.33
C GLU A 292 -29.57 -5.30 -7.68
N SER A 293 -29.85 -5.07 -6.41
CA SER A 293 -29.25 -3.97 -5.62
C SER A 293 -27.73 -4.12 -5.52
N LEU A 294 -27.21 -5.36 -5.37
CA LEU A 294 -25.76 -5.63 -5.38
C LEU A 294 -25.15 -5.24 -6.72
N LEU A 295 -25.72 -5.69 -7.84
CA LEU A 295 -25.23 -5.39 -9.18
C LEU A 295 -25.31 -3.89 -9.50
N GLN A 296 -26.39 -3.21 -9.15
CA GLN A 296 -26.54 -1.77 -9.35
C GLN A 296 -25.46 -1.00 -8.58
N THR A 297 -25.24 -1.35 -7.32
CA THR A 297 -24.21 -0.74 -6.48
C THR A 297 -22.81 -0.99 -7.03
N TYR A 298 -22.51 -2.23 -7.47
CA TYR A 298 -21.26 -2.60 -8.10
C TYR A 298 -21.01 -1.82 -9.40
N ASN A 299 -21.98 -1.81 -10.31
CA ASN A 299 -21.89 -1.13 -11.60
C ASN A 299 -21.66 0.37 -11.43
N ASN A 300 -22.35 1.00 -10.49
CA ASN A 300 -22.18 2.42 -10.16
C ASN A 300 -20.76 2.71 -9.65
N ALA A 301 -20.23 1.86 -8.78
CA ALA A 301 -18.87 2.02 -8.25
C ALA A 301 -17.81 1.84 -9.34
N VAL A 302 -17.93 0.78 -10.15
CA VAL A 302 -17.01 0.51 -11.27
C VAL A 302 -17.05 1.62 -12.30
N ASN A 303 -18.25 2.07 -12.71
CA ASN A 303 -18.43 3.16 -13.67
C ASN A 303 -17.78 4.47 -13.22
N LYS A 304 -17.84 4.81 -11.93
CA LYS A 304 -17.18 5.99 -11.36
C LYS A 304 -15.67 5.81 -11.30
N SER A 305 -15.22 4.61 -10.91
CA SER A 305 -13.79 4.27 -10.86
C SER A 305 -13.14 4.34 -12.24
N ILE A 306 -13.80 3.84 -13.30
CA ILE A 306 -13.32 3.93 -14.68
C ILE A 306 -13.05 5.38 -15.06
N VAL A 307 -14.05 6.26 -14.86
CA VAL A 307 -13.95 7.67 -15.29
C VAL A 307 -12.91 8.46 -14.47
N LEU A 308 -12.67 8.07 -13.21
CA LEU A 308 -11.73 8.76 -12.33
C LEU A 308 -10.30 8.24 -12.46
N LEU A 309 -10.12 6.91 -12.48
CA LEU A 309 -8.81 6.29 -12.38
C LEU A 309 -8.15 6.05 -13.74
N VAL A 310 -8.91 5.67 -14.77
CA VAL A 310 -8.31 5.37 -16.11
C VAL A 310 -7.57 6.56 -16.68
N PRO A 311 -8.12 7.80 -16.70
CA PRO A 311 -7.38 8.96 -17.19
C PRO A 311 -6.06 9.18 -16.46
N PHE A 312 -6.08 9.06 -15.15
CA PHE A 312 -4.90 9.25 -14.30
C PHE A 312 -3.85 8.15 -14.54
N ILE A 313 -4.26 6.89 -14.57
CA ILE A 313 -3.37 5.74 -14.84
C ILE A 313 -2.75 5.85 -16.23
N THR A 314 -3.54 6.22 -17.24
CA THR A 314 -3.05 6.38 -18.62
C THR A 314 -2.06 7.54 -18.72
N PHE A 315 -2.32 8.66 -18.05
CA PHE A 315 -1.35 9.75 -17.95
C PHE A 315 -0.02 9.29 -17.36
N CYS A 316 -0.06 8.60 -16.22
CA CYS A 316 1.13 8.06 -15.58
C CYS A 316 1.87 7.04 -16.45
N PHE A 317 1.15 6.24 -17.23
CA PHE A 317 1.75 5.27 -18.15
C PHE A 317 2.53 5.96 -19.28
N ILE A 318 1.93 6.97 -19.92
CA ILE A 318 2.54 7.68 -21.07
C ILE A 318 3.73 8.50 -20.60
N PHE A 319 3.58 9.27 -19.52
CA PHE A 319 4.61 10.16 -18.99
C PHE A 319 5.48 9.51 -17.90
N SER A 320 5.56 8.18 -17.89
CA SER A 320 6.28 7.42 -16.87
C SER A 320 7.74 7.81 -16.73
N LYS A 321 8.46 8.09 -17.83
CA LYS A 321 9.86 8.52 -17.80
C LYS A 321 9.99 9.89 -17.13
N ASP A 322 9.19 10.85 -17.54
CA ASP A 322 9.23 12.21 -16.99
C ASP A 322 8.86 12.21 -15.51
N ILE A 323 7.91 11.35 -15.10
CA ILE A 323 7.52 11.17 -13.70
C ILE A 323 8.70 10.60 -12.88
N MET A 324 9.36 9.54 -13.37
CA MET A 324 10.49 8.92 -12.66
C MET A 324 11.67 9.89 -12.54
N VAL A 325 12.02 10.57 -13.62
CA VAL A 325 13.08 11.59 -13.64
C VAL A 325 12.74 12.77 -12.73
N PHE A 326 11.51 13.25 -12.76
CA PHE A 326 11.06 14.35 -11.90
C PHE A 326 11.19 13.98 -10.41
N ILE A 327 10.77 12.78 -10.03
CA ILE A 327 10.75 12.35 -8.64
C ILE A 327 12.16 11.98 -8.16
N TYR A 328 12.86 11.11 -8.90
CA TYR A 328 14.07 10.43 -8.44
C TYR A 328 15.36 10.93 -9.07
N GLY A 329 15.29 11.69 -10.17
CA GLY A 329 16.44 12.18 -10.94
C GLY A 329 16.71 11.36 -12.21
N GLU A 330 17.60 11.89 -13.07
CA GLU A 330 17.92 11.31 -14.39
C GLU A 330 18.46 9.88 -14.33
N GLU A 331 19.20 9.55 -13.28
CA GLU A 331 19.78 8.21 -13.06
C GLU A 331 18.70 7.11 -12.97
N TYR A 332 17.46 7.49 -12.61
CA TYR A 332 16.32 6.58 -12.46
C TYR A 332 15.38 6.59 -13.67
N ALA A 333 15.81 7.11 -14.81
CA ALA A 333 15.01 7.05 -16.05
C ALA A 333 14.62 5.60 -16.41
N THR A 334 15.50 4.63 -16.13
CA THR A 334 15.26 3.18 -16.32
C THR A 334 14.15 2.62 -15.44
N SER A 335 13.87 3.21 -14.27
CA SER A 335 12.73 2.85 -13.41
C SER A 335 11.38 2.99 -14.11
N SER A 336 11.32 3.81 -15.18
CA SER A 336 10.10 4.02 -15.96
C SER A 336 9.58 2.75 -16.64
N ILE A 337 10.46 1.81 -16.99
CA ILE A 337 10.08 0.53 -17.60
C ILE A 337 9.32 -0.32 -16.55
N PHE A 338 9.86 -0.41 -15.35
CA PHE A 338 9.20 -1.10 -14.24
C PHE A 338 7.87 -0.43 -13.88
N PHE A 339 7.83 0.91 -13.88
CA PHE A 339 6.62 1.66 -13.59
C PHE A 339 5.52 1.42 -14.62
N LYS A 340 5.86 1.41 -15.93
CA LYS A 340 4.90 1.06 -16.99
C LYS A 340 4.32 -0.34 -16.80
N CYS A 341 5.17 -1.33 -16.55
CA CYS A 341 4.74 -2.71 -16.34
C CYS A 341 3.87 -2.85 -15.08
N PHE A 342 4.19 -2.11 -14.03
CA PHE A 342 3.49 -2.16 -12.76
C PHE A 342 2.13 -1.45 -12.79
N ILE A 343 2.06 -0.26 -13.41
CA ILE A 343 0.84 0.56 -13.35
C ILE A 343 -0.33 -0.03 -14.13
N ILE A 344 -0.06 -0.88 -15.11
CA ILE A 344 -1.11 -1.57 -15.89
C ILE A 344 -2.02 -2.40 -14.96
N ARG A 345 -1.48 -2.98 -13.90
CA ARG A 345 -2.27 -3.77 -12.94
C ARG A 345 -3.30 -2.92 -12.19
N GLU A 346 -3.06 -1.62 -12.02
CA GLU A 346 -3.98 -0.73 -11.34
C GLU A 346 -5.31 -0.57 -12.11
N LEU A 347 -5.32 -0.83 -13.42
CA LEU A 347 -6.55 -0.85 -14.22
C LEU A 347 -7.52 -1.94 -13.77
N VAL A 348 -7.03 -3.06 -13.27
CA VAL A 348 -7.89 -4.14 -12.78
C VAL A 348 -8.30 -3.95 -11.31
N ASP A 349 -7.60 -3.12 -10.55
CA ASP A 349 -7.99 -2.73 -9.19
C ASP A 349 -9.27 -1.86 -9.14
N ILE A 350 -9.68 -1.34 -10.29
CA ILE A 350 -10.99 -0.70 -10.50
C ILE A 350 -12.15 -1.65 -10.16
N LEU A 351 -11.96 -2.97 -10.34
CA LEU A 351 -12.97 -4.00 -10.06
C LEU A 351 -12.88 -4.44 -8.58
N PRO A 352 -13.85 -4.11 -7.71
CA PRO A 352 -13.79 -4.44 -6.28
C PRO A 352 -14.20 -5.90 -5.98
N TYR A 353 -13.56 -6.86 -6.66
CA TYR A 353 -13.85 -8.30 -6.56
C TYR A 353 -13.73 -8.86 -5.14
N PHE A 354 -12.76 -8.38 -4.37
CA PHE A 354 -12.53 -8.80 -2.99
C PHE A 354 -13.77 -8.57 -2.12
N SER A 355 -14.36 -7.39 -2.19
CA SER A 355 -15.53 -7.04 -1.39
C SER A 355 -16.74 -7.95 -1.74
N VAL A 356 -16.87 -8.33 -3.01
CA VAL A 356 -17.94 -9.25 -3.46
C VAL A 356 -17.66 -10.67 -2.96
N LEU A 357 -16.43 -11.20 -3.11
CA LEU A 357 -16.04 -12.53 -2.62
C LEU A 357 -16.29 -12.66 -1.11
N MET A 358 -15.91 -11.65 -0.33
CA MET A 358 -16.11 -11.67 1.12
C MET A 358 -17.59 -11.60 1.49
N ALA A 359 -18.36 -10.74 0.84
CA ALA A 359 -19.80 -10.63 1.07
C ALA A 359 -20.57 -11.91 0.74
N LEU A 360 -20.11 -12.68 -0.27
CA LEU A 360 -20.71 -13.97 -0.66
C LEU A 360 -20.13 -15.17 0.14
N GLY A 361 -19.31 -14.95 1.14
CA GLY A 361 -18.71 -16.02 1.95
C GLY A 361 -17.69 -16.89 1.22
N MET A 362 -17.11 -16.41 0.11
CA MET A 362 -16.16 -17.15 -0.74
C MET A 362 -14.69 -16.97 -0.30
N SER A 363 -14.41 -16.91 1.00
CA SER A 363 -13.06 -16.71 1.56
C SER A 363 -12.08 -17.82 1.15
N ARG A 364 -12.54 -19.08 1.03
CA ARG A 364 -11.70 -20.20 0.53
C ARG A 364 -11.26 -19.97 -0.91
N THR A 365 -12.14 -19.49 -1.77
CA THR A 365 -11.80 -19.16 -3.16
C THR A 365 -10.74 -18.06 -3.20
N TYR A 366 -10.88 -17.03 -2.38
CA TYR A 366 -9.89 -15.97 -2.25
C TYR A 366 -8.51 -16.52 -1.82
N MET A 367 -8.46 -17.36 -0.79
CA MET A 367 -7.24 -17.98 -0.31
C MET A 367 -6.59 -18.85 -1.40
N ASN A 368 -7.34 -19.72 -2.06
CA ASN A 368 -6.82 -20.62 -3.10
C ASN A 368 -6.22 -19.84 -4.29
N ILE A 369 -6.88 -18.77 -4.74
CA ILE A 369 -6.38 -17.92 -5.82
C ILE A 369 -5.00 -17.34 -5.47
N HIS A 370 -4.83 -16.88 -4.23
CA HIS A 370 -3.57 -16.27 -3.79
C HIS A 370 -2.47 -17.31 -3.59
N ILE A 371 -2.78 -18.50 -3.12
CA ILE A 371 -1.81 -19.60 -3.03
C ILE A 371 -1.34 -20.04 -4.44
N CYS A 372 -2.29 -20.26 -5.36
CA CYS A 372 -1.93 -20.58 -6.76
C CYS A 372 -1.14 -19.43 -7.41
N GLY A 373 -1.51 -18.19 -7.12
CA GLY A 373 -0.79 -17.01 -7.58
C GLY A 373 0.64 -16.93 -7.04
N ALA A 374 0.85 -17.30 -5.78
CA ALA A 374 2.19 -17.38 -5.20
C ALA A 374 3.04 -18.42 -5.92
N ILE A 375 2.51 -19.62 -6.11
CA ILE A 375 3.21 -20.70 -6.85
C ILE A 375 3.58 -20.22 -8.26
N TYR A 376 2.63 -19.60 -8.97
CA TYR A 376 2.88 -19.03 -10.29
C TYR A 376 4.02 -18.01 -10.28
N MET A 377 4.03 -17.05 -9.35
CA MET A 377 5.07 -16.01 -9.28
C MET A 377 6.45 -16.57 -8.99
N TRP A 378 6.55 -17.57 -8.11
CA TRP A 378 7.84 -18.21 -7.80
C TRP A 378 8.35 -19.05 -8.96
N LEU A 379 7.48 -19.78 -9.67
CA LEU A 379 7.85 -20.54 -10.87
C LEU A 379 8.26 -19.64 -12.03
N THR A 380 7.48 -18.61 -12.33
CA THR A 380 7.80 -17.68 -13.43
C THR A 380 9.03 -16.83 -13.13
N GLY A 381 9.21 -16.39 -11.87
CA GLY A 381 10.43 -15.70 -11.45
C GLY A 381 11.67 -16.56 -11.64
N TRP A 382 11.60 -17.84 -11.24
CA TRP A 382 12.67 -18.80 -11.48
C TRP A 382 12.94 -19.05 -12.98
N MET A 383 11.90 -19.22 -13.79
CA MET A 383 12.05 -19.41 -15.23
C MET A 383 12.69 -18.20 -15.91
N ILE A 384 12.26 -16.97 -15.57
CA ILE A 384 12.77 -15.73 -16.17
C ILE A 384 14.26 -15.56 -15.81
N THR A 385 14.63 -15.79 -14.55
CA THR A 385 16.02 -15.65 -14.10
C THR A 385 16.93 -16.74 -14.64
N SER A 386 16.46 -17.99 -14.70
CA SER A 386 17.23 -19.11 -15.28
C SER A 386 17.47 -18.97 -16.78
N SER A 387 16.58 -18.25 -17.48
CA SER A 387 16.70 -17.97 -18.91
C SER A 387 17.43 -16.65 -19.22
N ASN A 388 17.99 -15.97 -18.23
CA ASN A 388 18.66 -14.68 -18.35
C ASN A 388 17.82 -13.61 -19.08
N LEU A 389 16.49 -13.63 -18.87
CA LEU A 389 15.57 -12.67 -19.47
C LEU A 389 15.57 -11.33 -18.69
N PRO A 390 15.15 -10.23 -19.33
CA PRO A 390 15.13 -8.92 -18.67
C PRO A 390 14.28 -8.85 -17.40
N PRO A 391 14.71 -8.13 -16.34
CA PRO A 391 14.07 -8.12 -15.01
C PRO A 391 12.63 -7.56 -15.03
N TYR A 392 12.29 -6.65 -15.95
CA TYR A 392 10.95 -6.10 -16.04
C TYR A 392 9.88 -7.15 -16.40
N LEU A 393 10.29 -8.30 -16.99
CA LEU A 393 9.37 -9.40 -17.30
C LEU A 393 8.80 -10.06 -16.03
N ILE A 394 9.51 -10.02 -14.90
CA ILE A 394 8.99 -10.47 -13.61
C ILE A 394 7.80 -9.60 -13.19
N VAL A 395 7.91 -8.27 -13.38
CA VAL A 395 6.82 -7.33 -13.09
C VAL A 395 5.65 -7.51 -14.07
N VAL A 396 5.93 -7.80 -15.34
CA VAL A 396 4.91 -8.16 -16.33
C VAL A 396 4.16 -9.41 -15.90
N ALA A 397 4.87 -10.46 -15.49
CA ALA A 397 4.27 -11.70 -14.98
C ALA A 397 3.36 -11.42 -13.76
N GLY A 398 3.81 -10.58 -12.84
CA GLY A 398 3.01 -10.12 -11.70
C GLY A 398 1.74 -9.36 -12.14
N SER A 399 1.86 -8.50 -13.14
CA SER A 399 0.70 -7.77 -13.69
C SER A 399 -0.29 -8.72 -14.36
N LEU A 400 0.18 -9.66 -15.16
CA LEU A 400 -0.67 -10.70 -15.79
C LEU A 400 -1.36 -11.56 -14.74
N LEU A 401 -0.66 -11.93 -13.66
CA LEU A 401 -1.27 -12.65 -12.55
C LEU A 401 -2.43 -11.86 -11.93
N GLN A 402 -2.28 -10.55 -11.76
CA GLN A 402 -3.35 -9.72 -11.21
C GLN A 402 -4.60 -9.74 -12.10
N PHE A 403 -4.44 -9.74 -13.44
CA PHE A 403 -5.56 -9.94 -14.36
C PHE A 403 -6.17 -11.33 -14.23
N ALA A 404 -5.34 -12.37 -14.14
CA ALA A 404 -5.81 -13.75 -13.98
C ALA A 404 -6.58 -13.96 -12.66
N ILE A 405 -6.08 -13.41 -11.54
CA ILE A 405 -6.73 -13.47 -10.22
C ILE A 405 -8.15 -12.89 -10.31
N ARG A 406 -8.30 -11.71 -10.93
CA ARG A 406 -9.60 -11.04 -11.02
C ARG A 406 -10.53 -11.72 -12.00
N GLY A 407 -10.00 -12.16 -13.14
CA GLY A 407 -10.75 -12.95 -14.11
C GLY A 407 -11.32 -14.21 -13.49
N TYR A 408 -10.48 -14.98 -12.77
CA TYR A 408 -10.92 -16.18 -12.08
C TYR A 408 -11.93 -15.89 -10.97
N ALA A 409 -11.74 -14.81 -10.21
CA ALA A 409 -12.69 -14.40 -9.18
C ALA A 409 -14.08 -14.08 -9.77
N VAL A 410 -14.12 -13.32 -10.87
CA VAL A 410 -15.38 -12.98 -11.59
C VAL A 410 -16.06 -14.25 -12.12
N ILE A 411 -15.30 -15.15 -12.75
CA ILE A 411 -15.82 -16.43 -13.27
C ILE A 411 -16.35 -17.31 -12.11
N SER A 412 -15.64 -17.38 -11.01
CA SER A 412 -16.05 -18.17 -9.83
C SER A 412 -17.34 -17.64 -9.19
N ILE A 413 -17.48 -16.32 -9.10
CA ILE A 413 -18.70 -15.67 -8.61
C ILE A 413 -19.88 -15.99 -9.55
N TYR A 414 -19.66 -15.86 -10.87
CA TYR A 414 -20.69 -16.17 -11.84
C TYR A 414 -21.12 -17.65 -11.79
N ARG A 415 -20.16 -18.59 -11.74
CA ARG A 415 -20.47 -20.04 -11.68
C ARG A 415 -21.25 -20.43 -10.44
N LYS A 416 -20.97 -19.81 -9.28
CA LYS A 416 -21.56 -20.21 -8.00
C LYS A 416 -22.87 -19.47 -7.68
N HIS A 417 -22.96 -18.20 -8.05
CA HIS A 417 -24.07 -17.31 -7.66
C HIS A 417 -24.83 -16.73 -8.85
N HIS A 418 -24.43 -17.03 -10.09
CA HIS A 418 -25.01 -16.49 -11.33
C HIS A 418 -25.02 -14.95 -11.40
N ILE A 419 -24.05 -14.27 -10.73
CA ILE A 419 -23.95 -12.82 -10.68
C ILE A 419 -22.98 -12.35 -11.78
N PRO A 420 -23.45 -11.66 -12.85
CA PRO A 420 -22.60 -11.18 -13.94
C PRO A 420 -21.94 -9.84 -13.58
N LEU A 421 -20.83 -9.87 -12.84
CA LEU A 421 -20.11 -8.67 -12.41
C LEU A 421 -19.50 -7.87 -13.57
N VAL A 422 -19.12 -8.54 -14.64
CA VAL A 422 -18.61 -7.89 -15.87
C VAL A 422 -19.62 -8.11 -16.99
N ASN A 423 -20.18 -7.03 -17.48
CA ASN A 423 -21.12 -7.01 -18.59
C ASN A 423 -20.53 -6.29 -19.81
N LYS A 424 -21.19 -6.43 -20.97
CA LYS A 424 -20.76 -5.79 -22.21
C LYS A 424 -20.67 -4.26 -22.11
N GLU A 425 -21.54 -3.63 -21.31
CA GLU A 425 -21.55 -2.17 -21.14
C GLU A 425 -20.31 -1.66 -20.41
N ILE A 426 -19.96 -2.31 -19.27
CA ILE A 426 -18.76 -1.97 -18.51
C ILE A 426 -17.52 -2.16 -19.37
N THR A 427 -17.41 -3.32 -20.06
CA THR A 427 -16.25 -3.62 -20.91
C THR A 427 -16.14 -2.62 -22.07
N LYS A 428 -17.24 -2.31 -22.75
CA LYS A 428 -17.30 -1.31 -23.81
C LYS A 428 -16.90 0.07 -23.31
N LYS A 429 -17.46 0.50 -22.17
CA LYS A 429 -17.14 1.79 -21.57
C LYS A 429 -15.67 1.87 -21.18
N MET A 430 -15.12 0.83 -20.54
CA MET A 430 -13.72 0.78 -20.16
C MET A 430 -12.81 0.88 -21.38
N ALA A 431 -13.09 0.11 -22.45
CA ALA A 431 -12.34 0.17 -23.69
C ALA A 431 -12.38 1.56 -24.34
N ILE A 432 -13.57 2.17 -24.45
CA ILE A 432 -13.73 3.53 -25.02
C ILE A 432 -12.94 4.56 -24.21
N VAL A 433 -13.02 4.52 -22.88
CA VAL A 433 -12.27 5.45 -22.02
C VAL A 433 -10.78 5.26 -22.18
N ILE A 434 -10.27 4.01 -22.17
CA ILE A 434 -8.85 3.71 -22.35
C ILE A 434 -8.35 4.24 -23.69
N ILE A 435 -9.06 3.95 -24.79
CA ILE A 435 -8.68 4.42 -26.14
C ILE A 435 -8.66 5.95 -26.19
N ASN A 436 -9.71 6.61 -25.68
CA ASN A 436 -9.76 8.06 -25.64
C ASN A 436 -8.61 8.67 -24.83
N CYS A 437 -8.32 8.11 -23.67
CA CYS A 437 -7.22 8.56 -22.82
C CYS A 437 -5.85 8.35 -23.48
N LEU A 438 -5.65 7.22 -24.16
CA LEU A 438 -4.42 6.96 -24.91
C LEU A 438 -4.23 7.95 -26.06
N LEU A 439 -5.27 8.22 -26.84
CA LEU A 439 -5.23 9.19 -27.93
C LEU A 439 -4.91 10.61 -27.42
N CYS A 440 -5.64 11.08 -26.41
CA CYS A 440 -5.38 12.40 -25.82
C CYS A 440 -3.99 12.49 -25.18
N GLY A 441 -3.54 11.42 -24.53
CA GLY A 441 -2.23 11.39 -23.91
C GLY A 441 -1.09 11.37 -24.92
N TYR A 442 -1.22 10.62 -26.01
CA TYR A 442 -0.23 10.60 -27.09
C TYR A 442 -0.18 11.94 -27.84
N LEU A 443 -1.32 12.56 -28.12
CA LEU A 443 -1.37 13.91 -28.68
C LEU A 443 -0.73 14.94 -27.74
N SER A 444 -1.02 14.85 -26.45
CA SER A 444 -0.37 15.71 -25.44
C SER A 444 1.15 15.53 -25.43
N PHE A 445 1.64 14.30 -25.53
CA PHE A 445 3.08 13.99 -25.62
C PHE A 445 3.73 14.60 -26.85
N ILE A 446 3.09 14.49 -28.03
CA ILE A 446 3.60 15.12 -29.28
C ILE A 446 3.63 16.64 -29.13
N ILE A 447 2.54 17.26 -28.67
CA ILE A 447 2.43 18.73 -28.56
C ILE A 447 3.46 19.26 -27.54
N SER A 448 3.63 18.61 -26.38
CA SER A 448 4.60 19.05 -25.37
C SER A 448 6.06 18.99 -25.89
N ASN A 449 6.39 18.00 -26.72
CA ASN A 449 7.72 17.87 -27.34
C ASN A 449 7.97 18.88 -28.47
N LEU A 450 6.92 19.42 -29.11
CA LEU A 450 7.05 20.45 -30.14
C LEU A 450 7.30 21.85 -29.56
N ILE A 451 7.08 22.06 -28.27
CA ILE A 451 7.29 23.36 -27.62
C ILE A 451 8.78 23.53 -27.31
N PRO A 452 9.49 24.47 -28.03
CA PRO A 452 10.92 24.67 -27.81
C PRO A 452 11.20 25.28 -26.44
N GLY A 453 12.25 24.82 -25.77
CA GLY A 453 12.75 25.43 -24.52
C GLY A 453 12.46 24.66 -23.25
N ASN A 454 11.69 23.60 -23.23
CA ASN A 454 11.29 22.90 -22.01
C ASN A 454 12.13 21.64 -21.77
N LYS A 455 13.34 21.82 -21.22
CA LYS A 455 14.20 20.70 -20.80
C LYS A 455 14.06 20.31 -19.33
N VAL A 456 13.31 21.07 -18.53
CA VAL A 456 13.11 20.77 -17.11
C VAL A 456 11.93 19.81 -16.97
N ALA A 457 12.19 18.60 -16.51
CA ALA A 457 11.19 17.51 -16.38
C ALA A 457 9.90 17.95 -15.65
N CYS A 458 10.03 18.82 -14.64
CA CYS A 458 8.88 19.36 -13.90
C CYS A 458 7.94 20.19 -14.75
N ILE A 459 8.49 21.13 -15.52
CA ILE A 459 7.70 22.05 -16.38
C ILE A 459 7.05 21.27 -17.51
N ASN A 460 7.79 20.34 -18.11
CA ASN A 460 7.29 19.49 -19.16
C ASN A 460 6.12 18.62 -18.66
N LEU A 461 6.24 18.03 -17.48
CA LEU A 461 5.20 17.19 -16.88
C LEU A 461 3.92 17.99 -16.57
N ILE A 462 4.05 19.20 -16.01
CA ILE A 462 2.90 20.08 -15.70
C ILE A 462 2.22 20.50 -17.02
N LEU A 463 2.99 20.93 -18.00
CA LEU A 463 2.47 21.35 -19.30
C LEU A 463 1.75 20.21 -20.00
N SER A 464 2.37 19.03 -20.06
CA SER A 464 1.77 17.83 -20.62
C SER A 464 0.47 17.45 -19.90
N GLY A 465 0.43 17.58 -18.57
CA GLY A 465 -0.78 17.36 -17.79
C GLY A 465 -1.91 18.32 -18.15
N ILE A 466 -1.59 19.61 -18.27
CA ILE A 466 -2.56 20.63 -18.67
C ILE A 466 -3.10 20.34 -20.08
N ILE A 467 -2.22 20.10 -21.05
CA ILE A 467 -2.61 19.78 -22.44
C ILE A 467 -3.46 18.50 -22.46
N TYR A 468 -3.06 17.48 -21.71
CA TYR A 468 -3.81 16.23 -21.61
C TYR A 468 -5.25 16.43 -21.17
N TYR A 469 -5.48 17.17 -20.09
CA TYR A 469 -6.83 17.42 -19.59
C TYR A 469 -7.63 18.37 -20.46
N ILE A 470 -6.97 19.36 -21.13
CA ILE A 470 -7.60 20.23 -22.13
C ILE A 470 -8.12 19.41 -23.32
N LEU A 471 -7.41 18.38 -23.75
CA LEU A 471 -7.85 17.48 -24.82
C LEU A 471 -8.90 16.48 -24.34
N LEU A 472 -8.75 15.95 -23.12
CA LEU A 472 -9.59 14.90 -22.58
C LEU A 472 -11.01 15.37 -22.26
N ILE A 473 -11.19 16.60 -21.78
CA ILE A 473 -12.51 17.11 -21.40
C ILE A 473 -13.45 17.27 -22.61
N PRO A 474 -13.05 17.91 -23.71
CA PRO A 474 -13.89 18.01 -24.90
C PRO A 474 -14.12 16.66 -25.60
N SER A 475 -13.07 15.82 -25.72
CA SER A 475 -13.20 14.48 -26.32
C SER A 475 -14.15 13.59 -25.52
N GLY A 476 -14.19 13.74 -24.20
CA GLY A 476 -15.14 13.06 -23.33
C GLY A 476 -16.59 13.37 -23.67
N LYS A 477 -16.90 14.63 -23.97
CA LYS A 477 -18.25 15.03 -24.41
C LYS A 477 -18.68 14.34 -25.71
N ILE A 478 -17.74 14.16 -26.65
CA ILE A 478 -17.98 13.47 -27.93
C ILE A 478 -18.36 11.99 -27.67
N ILE A 479 -17.66 11.33 -26.77
CA ILE A 479 -17.92 9.93 -26.43
C ILE A 479 -19.03 9.75 -25.35
N ARG A 480 -19.74 10.82 -25.00
CA ARG A 480 -20.81 10.87 -23.97
C ARG A 480 -20.33 10.48 -22.57
N ILE A 481 -19.11 10.85 -22.23
CA ILE A 481 -18.52 10.66 -20.88
C ILE A 481 -18.18 12.04 -20.31
N ASN A 482 -18.85 12.41 -19.22
CA ASN A 482 -18.61 13.68 -18.55
C ASN A 482 -17.60 13.52 -17.41
N TYR A 483 -16.31 13.74 -17.72
CA TYR A 483 -15.23 13.63 -16.72
C TYR A 483 -15.38 14.64 -15.58
N ILE A 484 -15.79 15.89 -15.88
CA ILE A 484 -15.91 16.96 -14.87
C ILE A 484 -17.04 16.64 -13.90
N GLU A 485 -18.21 16.27 -14.39
CA GLU A 485 -19.36 15.95 -13.54
C GLU A 485 -19.06 14.76 -12.62
N SER A 486 -18.38 13.74 -13.14
CA SER A 486 -17.98 12.56 -12.37
C SER A 486 -17.05 12.93 -11.22
N ILE A 487 -16.08 13.85 -11.46
CA ILE A 487 -15.18 14.36 -10.42
C ILE A 487 -15.97 15.21 -9.40
N LEU A 488 -16.83 16.10 -9.86
CA LEU A 488 -17.65 16.96 -9.00
C LEU A 488 -18.63 16.16 -8.14
N GLN A 489 -19.20 15.06 -8.66
CA GLN A 489 -20.07 14.17 -7.89
C GLN A 489 -19.32 13.43 -6.77
N VAL A 490 -18.05 13.15 -6.93
CA VAL A 490 -17.20 12.59 -5.86
C VAL A 490 -16.96 13.62 -4.76
N ILE A 491 -16.77 14.90 -5.16
CA ILE A 491 -16.52 16.01 -4.23
C ILE A 491 -17.82 16.50 -3.56
N LYS A 492 -18.93 16.57 -4.30
CA LYS A 492 -20.22 17.10 -3.81
C LYS A 492 -21.06 16.11 -2.98
N LYS A 493 -20.77 14.82 -2.97
CA LYS A 493 -21.42 13.88 -2.02
C LYS A 493 -20.81 14.04 -0.61
N LYS A 494 -20.88 15.26 -0.12
CA LYS A 494 -20.74 15.62 1.29
C LYS A 494 -22.09 15.55 1.99
#